data_9fc97740c39eeec9129963f3f3b4645f
#
_entry.id   9fc97740c39eeec9129963f3f3b4645f
#
_cell.length_a   1.000
_cell.length_b   1.000
_cell.length_c   1.000
_cell.angle_alpha   90.00
_cell.angle_beta   90.00
_cell.angle_gamma   90.00
#
_symmetry.space_group_name_H-M   'P 1'
#
loop_
_entity.id
_entity.type
_entity.pdbx_description
1 polymer ?
#
loop_
_entity_poly.entity_id
_entity_poly.type
_entity_poly.pdbx_seq_one_letter_code
_entity_poly.pdbx_strand_id
1 'polypeptide(L)'
;MKWVCTVCGYTHEGDTAPEECPQCHVGAEKFKKVEEEAEVIKWVCPVCGYVHEGPEPPATCPQCGVPGEKFTKQEAKELVWVDEHVVGVAQGVDPEIIQALRDNFNGECTEVGMYLAMARVAHREGYPEIGMYWEKAAFEEAEHAAKFAELLGEVVTDSTEKNLAMRVEAECGACEGKKKLATMAKAQNLDAIHDTVHEMAKDEARHGKAFAGLLKRYFGK
;
A
#
# COMPACT_ATOMS: atom_id res chain seq x y z
N MET A 1 -3.53 -4.35 29.27
CA MET A 1 -3.38 -5.67 28.61
C MET A 1 -3.87 -5.53 27.19
N LYS A 2 -3.29 -6.29 26.22
CA LYS A 2 -3.65 -6.21 24.81
C LYS A 2 -4.48 -7.44 24.41
N TRP A 3 -5.59 -7.21 23.73
CA TRP A 3 -6.52 -8.23 23.27
C TRP A 3 -6.63 -8.16 21.75
N VAL A 4 -6.60 -9.31 21.07
CA VAL A 4 -6.70 -9.37 19.60
C VAL A 4 -7.93 -10.17 19.19
N CYS A 5 -8.77 -9.59 18.34
CA CYS A 5 -9.89 -10.28 17.75
C CYS A 5 -9.39 -11.35 16.76
N THR A 6 -9.74 -12.61 17.00
CA THR A 6 -9.30 -13.74 16.16
C THR A 6 -9.95 -13.80 14.78
N VAL A 7 -10.95 -12.94 14.52
CA VAL A 7 -11.71 -12.92 13.27
C VAL A 7 -11.19 -11.84 12.32
N CYS A 8 -10.92 -10.61 12.82
CA CYS A 8 -10.52 -9.49 11.97
C CYS A 8 -9.16 -8.86 12.33
N GLY A 9 -8.48 -9.34 13.39
CA GLY A 9 -7.19 -8.81 13.82
C GLY A 9 -7.27 -7.49 14.59
N TYR A 10 -8.46 -6.94 14.88
CA TYR A 10 -8.60 -5.72 15.68
C TYR A 10 -7.95 -5.89 17.05
N THR A 11 -7.19 -4.89 17.48
CA THR A 11 -6.51 -4.87 18.78
C THR A 11 -7.18 -3.90 19.73
N HIS A 12 -7.40 -4.35 20.97
CA HIS A 12 -7.96 -3.55 22.07
C HIS A 12 -6.99 -3.51 23.24
N GLU A 13 -6.76 -2.34 23.80
CA GLU A 13 -5.98 -2.15 25.02
C GLU A 13 -6.92 -1.90 26.20
N GLY A 14 -6.91 -2.79 27.18
CA GLY A 14 -7.77 -2.72 28.35
C GLY A 14 -7.55 -3.90 29.29
N ASP A 15 -8.11 -3.83 30.50
CA ASP A 15 -7.97 -4.91 31.50
C ASP A 15 -8.78 -6.15 31.14
N THR A 16 -9.84 -5.98 30.34
CA THR A 16 -10.72 -7.05 29.85
C THR A 16 -10.89 -6.92 28.34
N ALA A 17 -11.28 -8.03 27.69
CA ALA A 17 -11.73 -7.99 26.31
C ALA A 17 -12.98 -7.09 26.17
N PRO A 18 -13.14 -6.35 25.07
CA PRO A 18 -14.36 -5.60 24.81
C PRO A 18 -15.54 -6.57 24.63
N GLU A 19 -16.74 -6.16 25.03
CA GLU A 19 -17.94 -6.98 24.90
C GLU A 19 -18.25 -7.35 23.46
N GLU A 20 -17.94 -6.45 22.52
CA GLU A 20 -18.13 -6.62 21.09
C GLU A 20 -16.97 -6.00 20.32
N CYS A 21 -16.55 -6.64 19.23
CA CYS A 21 -15.53 -6.10 18.36
C CYS A 21 -16.08 -4.92 17.53
N PRO A 22 -15.50 -3.71 17.62
CA PRO A 22 -16.00 -2.54 16.87
C PRO A 22 -15.82 -2.64 15.35
N GLN A 23 -15.02 -3.61 14.87
CA GLN A 23 -14.82 -3.81 13.43
C GLN A 23 -15.70 -4.91 12.81
N CYS A 24 -15.89 -6.03 13.51
CA CYS A 24 -16.59 -7.18 12.91
C CYS A 24 -17.75 -7.69 13.76
N HIS A 25 -18.11 -6.98 14.85
CA HIS A 25 -19.27 -7.23 15.69
C HIS A 25 -19.34 -8.62 16.33
N VAL A 26 -18.22 -9.32 16.47
CA VAL A 26 -18.15 -10.57 17.22
C VAL A 26 -17.99 -10.32 18.72
N GLY A 27 -18.51 -11.20 19.54
CA GLY A 27 -18.47 -11.08 21.00
C GLY A 27 -17.08 -11.28 21.60
N ALA A 28 -16.98 -11.00 22.90
CA ALA A 28 -15.73 -11.06 23.67
C ALA A 28 -15.02 -12.42 23.60
N GLU A 29 -15.76 -13.51 23.39
CA GLU A 29 -15.22 -14.87 23.27
C GLU A 29 -14.30 -15.07 22.05
N LYS A 30 -14.31 -14.15 21.10
CA LYS A 30 -13.42 -14.14 19.93
C LYS A 30 -12.15 -13.31 20.14
N PHE A 31 -11.95 -12.78 21.34
CA PHE A 31 -10.71 -12.09 21.67
C PHE A 31 -9.74 -13.04 22.39
N LYS A 32 -8.49 -12.99 21.97
CA LYS A 32 -7.38 -13.61 22.66
C LYS A 32 -6.54 -12.56 23.35
N LYS A 33 -6.20 -12.81 24.62
CA LYS A 33 -5.20 -12.03 25.32
C LYS A 33 -3.84 -12.24 24.65
N VAL A 34 -3.20 -11.18 24.24
CA VAL A 34 -1.79 -11.21 23.83
C VAL A 34 -0.97 -11.05 25.11
N GLU A 35 -0.35 -12.12 25.54
CA GLU A 35 0.74 -12.01 26.51
C GLU A 35 1.91 -11.42 25.73
N GLU A 36 2.36 -10.23 26.12
CA GLU A 36 3.64 -9.73 25.64
C GLU A 36 4.67 -10.79 26.10
N GLU A 37 5.24 -11.51 25.14
CA GLU A 37 6.41 -12.32 25.42
C GLU A 37 7.44 -11.35 25.98
N ALA A 38 7.74 -11.47 27.27
CA ALA A 38 8.79 -10.65 27.90
C ALA A 38 10.04 -10.82 27.04
N GLU A 39 10.58 -9.71 26.55
CA GLU A 39 11.83 -9.74 25.76
C GLU A 39 12.86 -10.53 26.56
N VAL A 40 13.23 -11.70 26.06
CA VAL A 40 14.26 -12.53 26.68
C VAL A 40 15.59 -11.83 26.48
N ILE A 41 16.03 -11.11 27.51
CA ILE A 41 17.31 -10.40 27.48
C ILE A 41 18.43 -11.45 27.50
N LYS A 42 19.33 -11.36 26.53
CA LYS A 42 20.53 -12.20 26.47
C LYS A 42 21.72 -11.43 27.01
N TRP A 43 22.41 -12.06 27.95
CA TRP A 43 23.62 -11.55 28.59
C TRP A 43 24.82 -12.37 28.16
N VAL A 44 25.84 -11.75 27.62
CA VAL A 44 27.05 -12.42 27.12
C VAL A 44 28.22 -12.21 28.05
N CYS A 45 28.87 -13.31 28.46
CA CYS A 45 30.11 -13.27 29.20
C CYS A 45 31.26 -12.80 28.26
N PRO A 46 31.96 -11.69 28.58
CA PRO A 46 33.01 -11.17 27.71
C PRO A 46 34.28 -12.02 27.72
N VAL A 47 34.39 -12.98 28.64
CA VAL A 47 35.60 -13.83 28.82
C VAL A 47 35.49 -15.13 28.05
N CYS A 48 34.33 -15.83 28.10
CA CYS A 48 34.18 -17.15 27.51
C CYS A 48 33.05 -17.24 26.47
N GLY A 49 32.29 -16.14 26.23
CA GLY A 49 31.19 -16.13 25.27
C GLY A 49 29.92 -16.84 25.76
N TYR A 50 29.86 -17.32 27.03
CA TYR A 50 28.63 -17.93 27.55
C TYR A 50 27.45 -16.94 27.48
N VAL A 51 26.31 -17.40 26.99
CA VAL A 51 25.07 -16.61 26.87
C VAL A 51 24.08 -17.06 27.94
N HIS A 52 23.65 -16.12 28.79
CA HIS A 52 22.59 -16.29 29.77
C HIS A 52 21.33 -15.61 29.30
N GLU A 53 20.17 -16.28 29.34
CA GLU A 53 18.86 -15.73 29.03
C GLU A 53 18.09 -15.44 30.32
N GLY A 54 17.71 -14.20 30.54
CA GLY A 54 16.96 -13.80 31.72
C GLY A 54 16.84 -12.29 31.87
N PRO A 55 16.03 -11.81 32.84
CA PRO A 55 15.83 -10.37 33.08
C PRO A 55 17.11 -9.68 33.59
N GLU A 56 17.99 -10.45 34.26
CA GLU A 56 19.26 -9.98 34.86
C GLU A 56 20.38 -10.94 34.52
N PRO A 57 21.67 -10.48 34.54
CA PRO A 57 22.79 -11.36 34.33
C PRO A 57 22.95 -12.33 35.53
N PRO A 58 23.53 -13.52 35.34
CA PRO A 58 23.77 -14.46 36.44
C PRO A 58 24.78 -13.85 37.44
N ALA A 59 24.69 -14.18 38.70
CA ALA A 59 25.62 -13.68 39.73
C ALA A 59 27.10 -13.97 39.39
N THR A 60 27.34 -15.14 38.77
CA THR A 60 28.67 -15.57 38.28
C THR A 60 28.49 -16.39 36.99
N CYS A 61 29.46 -16.33 36.11
CA CYS A 61 29.47 -17.13 34.91
C CYS A 61 29.62 -18.62 35.24
N PRO A 62 28.70 -19.52 34.85
CA PRO A 62 28.79 -20.94 35.17
C PRO A 62 29.95 -21.65 34.46
N GLN A 63 30.52 -21.05 33.42
CA GLN A 63 31.63 -21.65 32.65
C GLN A 63 33.01 -21.18 33.16
N CYS A 64 33.18 -19.90 33.48
CA CYS A 64 34.50 -19.36 33.78
C CYS A 64 34.61 -18.63 35.13
N GLY A 65 33.50 -18.56 35.89
CA GLY A 65 33.51 -17.98 37.24
C GLY A 65 33.60 -16.44 37.28
N VAL A 66 33.55 -15.73 36.14
CA VAL A 66 33.60 -14.26 36.12
C VAL A 66 32.33 -13.69 36.75
N PRO A 67 32.42 -12.59 37.56
CA PRO A 67 31.26 -11.97 38.18
C PRO A 67 30.23 -11.48 37.13
N GLY A 68 28.93 -11.57 37.48
CA GLY A 68 27.81 -11.22 36.62
C GLY A 68 27.79 -9.75 36.14
N GLU A 69 28.34 -8.84 36.97
CA GLU A 69 28.50 -7.43 36.63
C GLU A 69 29.35 -7.16 35.39
N LYS A 70 30.13 -8.16 34.93
CA LYS A 70 30.91 -8.06 33.68
C LYS A 70 30.17 -8.54 32.44
N PHE A 71 28.99 -9.14 32.59
CA PHE A 71 28.19 -9.51 31.45
C PHE A 71 27.68 -8.28 30.71
N THR A 72 27.68 -8.35 29.39
CA THR A 72 27.12 -7.32 28.54
C THR A 72 25.78 -7.76 27.96
N LYS A 73 24.80 -6.86 27.97
CA LYS A 73 23.53 -7.11 27.31
C LYS A 73 23.79 -7.28 25.82
N GLN A 74 23.39 -8.41 25.28
CA GLN A 74 23.37 -8.57 23.81
C GLN A 74 22.21 -7.77 23.26
N GLU A 75 22.51 -6.63 22.65
CA GLU A 75 21.51 -5.90 21.89
C GLU A 75 21.15 -6.73 20.65
N ALA A 76 19.86 -6.86 20.39
CA ALA A 76 19.41 -7.41 19.12
C ALA A 76 20.00 -6.53 18.02
N LYS A 77 20.81 -7.10 17.14
CA LYS A 77 21.31 -6.36 15.98
C LYS A 77 20.11 -6.00 15.13
N GLU A 78 19.76 -4.73 15.13
CA GLU A 78 18.73 -4.23 14.24
C GLU A 78 19.17 -4.53 12.81
N LEU A 79 18.34 -5.28 12.09
CA LEU A 79 18.61 -5.59 10.69
C LEU A 79 18.39 -4.31 9.89
N VAL A 80 19.46 -3.77 9.35
CA VAL A 80 19.38 -2.63 8.42
C VAL A 80 19.18 -3.20 7.03
N TRP A 81 17.98 -2.98 6.49
CA TRP A 81 17.66 -3.34 5.11
C TRP A 81 18.19 -2.26 4.18
N VAL A 82 18.80 -2.70 3.08
CA VAL A 82 19.15 -1.79 1.99
C VAL A 82 17.86 -1.53 1.22
N ASP A 83 17.30 -0.33 1.40
CA ASP A 83 16.08 0.11 0.75
C ASP A 83 16.46 1.05 -0.38
N GLU A 84 16.60 0.48 -1.58
CA GLU A 84 16.96 1.22 -2.81
C GLU A 84 15.73 1.74 -3.57
N HIS A 85 14.54 1.23 -3.24
CA HIS A 85 13.28 1.55 -3.90
C HIS A 85 12.32 2.28 -2.95
N VAL A 86 12.64 3.53 -2.66
CA VAL A 86 11.79 4.42 -1.89
C VAL A 86 10.91 5.23 -2.84
N VAL A 87 9.62 5.34 -2.56
CA VAL A 87 8.74 6.23 -3.32
C VAL A 87 9.27 7.67 -3.25
N GLY A 88 9.49 8.27 -4.41
CA GLY A 88 10.04 9.62 -4.52
C GLY A 88 11.57 9.69 -4.45
N VAL A 89 12.28 8.60 -4.75
CA VAL A 89 13.76 8.58 -4.76
C VAL A 89 14.36 9.63 -5.70
N ALA A 90 13.64 10.06 -6.73
CA ALA A 90 14.05 11.11 -7.64
C ALA A 90 13.82 12.54 -7.11
N GLN A 91 13.24 12.71 -5.92
CA GLN A 91 13.04 14.05 -5.36
C GLN A 91 14.39 14.71 -5.06
N GLY A 92 14.55 15.93 -5.59
CA GLY A 92 15.77 16.72 -5.38
C GLY A 92 16.94 16.42 -6.33
N VAL A 93 16.77 15.52 -7.31
CA VAL A 93 17.76 15.32 -8.38
C VAL A 93 17.63 16.44 -9.43
N ASP A 94 18.50 16.39 -10.44
CA ASP A 94 18.55 17.38 -11.53
C ASP A 94 17.16 17.58 -12.17
N PRO A 95 16.70 18.84 -12.34
CA PRO A 95 15.40 19.14 -12.93
C PRO A 95 15.17 18.55 -14.33
N GLU A 96 16.23 18.41 -15.13
CA GLU A 96 16.14 17.80 -16.48
C GLU A 96 15.80 16.32 -16.36
N ILE A 97 16.38 15.61 -15.39
CA ILE A 97 16.04 14.20 -15.10
C ILE A 97 14.58 14.09 -14.63
N ILE A 98 14.15 14.96 -13.70
CA ILE A 98 12.76 14.99 -13.23
C ILE A 98 11.78 15.18 -14.41
N GLN A 99 12.07 16.14 -15.28
CA GLN A 99 11.22 16.39 -16.44
C GLN A 99 11.17 15.18 -17.39
N ALA A 100 12.33 14.56 -17.67
CA ALA A 100 12.37 13.35 -18.47
C ALA A 100 11.56 12.19 -17.86
N LEU A 101 11.61 12.00 -16.54
CA LEU A 101 10.80 11.00 -15.85
C LEU A 101 9.29 11.29 -15.97
N ARG A 102 8.88 12.57 -15.84
CA ARG A 102 7.47 12.97 -16.03
C ARG A 102 7.00 12.76 -17.46
N ASP A 103 7.83 13.08 -18.44
CA ASP A 103 7.50 12.90 -19.86
C ASP A 103 7.33 11.41 -20.20
N ASN A 104 8.21 10.55 -19.69
CA ASN A 104 8.06 9.09 -19.82
C ASN A 104 6.80 8.61 -19.09
N PHE A 105 6.56 8.98 -17.84
CA PHE A 105 5.34 8.62 -17.13
C PHE A 105 4.07 8.94 -17.93
N ASN A 106 3.99 10.14 -18.49
CA ASN A 106 2.85 10.56 -19.32
C ASN A 106 2.76 9.77 -20.62
N GLY A 107 3.90 9.46 -21.24
CA GLY A 107 3.98 8.62 -22.43
C GLY A 107 3.40 7.24 -22.18
N GLU A 108 3.91 6.54 -21.16
CA GLU A 108 3.46 5.20 -20.79
C GLU A 108 1.96 5.16 -20.44
N CYS A 109 1.48 6.12 -19.64
CA CYS A 109 0.05 6.22 -19.34
C CYS A 109 -0.80 6.39 -20.59
N THR A 110 -0.31 7.13 -21.60
CA THR A 110 -0.98 7.34 -22.87
C THR A 110 -0.99 6.05 -23.69
N GLU A 111 0.12 5.34 -23.74
CA GLU A 111 0.29 4.10 -24.51
C GLU A 111 -0.60 2.97 -23.99
N VAL A 112 -0.84 2.87 -22.68
CA VAL A 112 -1.84 1.94 -22.12
C VAL A 112 -3.20 2.11 -22.81
N GLY A 113 -3.70 3.35 -22.88
CA GLY A 113 -4.99 3.63 -23.51
C GLY A 113 -4.99 3.39 -25.02
N MET A 114 -3.91 3.80 -25.70
CA MET A 114 -3.75 3.59 -27.14
C MET A 114 -3.72 2.11 -27.50
N TYR A 115 -2.91 1.30 -26.85
CA TYR A 115 -2.75 -0.11 -27.15
C TYR A 115 -4.02 -0.91 -26.87
N LEU A 116 -4.75 -0.62 -25.80
CA LEU A 116 -6.06 -1.21 -25.56
C LEU A 116 -7.08 -0.82 -26.64
N ALA A 117 -7.05 0.42 -27.15
CA ALA A 117 -7.91 0.83 -28.25
C ALA A 117 -7.52 0.15 -29.56
N MET A 118 -6.23 0.02 -29.88
CA MET A 118 -5.70 -0.71 -31.03
C MET A 118 -6.07 -2.20 -30.99
N ALA A 119 -6.00 -2.82 -29.80
CA ALA A 119 -6.44 -4.20 -29.59
C ALA A 119 -7.91 -4.40 -30.00
N ARG A 120 -8.80 -3.48 -29.56
CA ARG A 120 -10.21 -3.53 -29.93
C ARG A 120 -10.42 -3.39 -31.43
N VAL A 121 -9.63 -2.57 -32.11
CA VAL A 121 -9.67 -2.47 -33.60
C VAL A 121 -9.25 -3.79 -34.22
N ALA A 122 -8.12 -4.35 -33.82
CA ALA A 122 -7.61 -5.61 -34.36
C ALA A 122 -8.62 -6.77 -34.18
N HIS A 123 -9.27 -6.86 -33.02
CA HIS A 123 -10.30 -7.88 -32.79
C HIS A 123 -11.51 -7.69 -33.70
N ARG A 124 -11.97 -6.45 -33.92
CA ARG A 124 -13.09 -6.18 -34.82
C ARG A 124 -12.77 -6.48 -36.31
N GLU A 125 -11.50 -6.32 -36.68
CA GLU A 125 -11.02 -6.63 -38.04
C GLU A 125 -10.70 -8.13 -38.25
N GLY A 126 -10.76 -8.95 -37.19
CA GLY A 126 -10.52 -10.38 -37.26
C GLY A 126 -9.04 -10.77 -37.13
N TYR A 127 -8.21 -9.92 -36.47
CA TYR A 127 -6.80 -10.18 -36.16
C TYR A 127 -6.57 -10.43 -34.66
N PRO A 128 -7.09 -11.54 -34.11
CA PRO A 128 -7.05 -11.74 -32.65
C PRO A 128 -5.62 -11.87 -32.10
N GLU A 129 -4.68 -12.41 -32.86
CA GLU A 129 -3.28 -12.52 -32.44
C GLU A 129 -2.65 -11.13 -32.25
N ILE A 130 -2.91 -10.20 -33.16
CA ILE A 130 -2.45 -8.81 -33.03
C ILE A 130 -3.14 -8.13 -31.84
N GLY A 131 -4.45 -8.35 -31.67
CA GLY A 131 -5.20 -7.81 -30.54
C GLY A 131 -4.64 -8.26 -29.20
N MET A 132 -4.40 -9.57 -29.02
CA MET A 132 -3.80 -10.13 -27.80
C MET A 132 -2.39 -9.57 -27.53
N TYR A 133 -1.58 -9.32 -28.57
CA TYR A 133 -0.27 -8.73 -28.39
C TYR A 133 -0.36 -7.27 -27.90
N TRP A 134 -1.28 -6.47 -28.47
CA TRP A 134 -1.55 -5.11 -27.99
C TRP A 134 -2.03 -5.08 -26.56
N GLU A 135 -2.93 -5.98 -26.16
CA GLU A 135 -3.37 -6.10 -24.77
C GLU A 135 -2.21 -6.40 -23.82
N LYS A 136 -1.34 -7.33 -24.21
CA LYS A 136 -0.14 -7.66 -23.42
C LYS A 136 0.79 -6.45 -23.28
N ALA A 137 1.08 -5.76 -24.40
CA ALA A 137 1.92 -4.56 -24.38
C ALA A 137 1.34 -3.48 -23.47
N ALA A 138 0.01 -3.24 -23.52
CA ALA A 138 -0.63 -2.27 -22.64
C ALA A 138 -0.40 -2.54 -21.14
N PHE A 139 -0.34 -3.81 -20.71
CA PHE A 139 0.00 -4.15 -19.33
C PHE A 139 1.49 -3.92 -19.02
N GLU A 140 2.38 -4.14 -19.98
CA GLU A 140 3.81 -3.85 -19.82
C GLU A 140 4.03 -2.33 -19.67
N GLU A 141 3.35 -1.50 -20.46
CA GLU A 141 3.40 -0.02 -20.31
C GLU A 141 2.78 0.45 -18.98
N ALA A 142 1.74 -0.21 -18.48
CA ALA A 142 1.20 0.10 -17.16
C ALA A 142 2.22 -0.16 -16.04
N GLU A 143 3.04 -1.21 -16.14
CA GLU A 143 4.13 -1.49 -15.21
C GLU A 143 5.26 -0.45 -15.32
N HIS A 144 5.58 0.02 -16.54
CA HIS A 144 6.55 1.10 -16.73
C HIS A 144 6.04 2.40 -16.09
N ALA A 145 4.79 2.77 -16.36
CA ALA A 145 4.16 3.94 -15.74
C ALA A 145 4.19 3.87 -14.21
N ALA A 146 3.88 2.70 -13.62
CA ALA A 146 3.93 2.50 -12.18
C ALA A 146 5.33 2.76 -11.61
N LYS A 147 6.39 2.26 -12.27
CA LYS A 147 7.78 2.48 -11.85
C LYS A 147 8.17 3.95 -11.92
N PHE A 148 7.81 4.65 -13.00
CA PHE A 148 8.05 6.10 -13.08
C PHE A 148 7.28 6.87 -12.01
N ALA A 149 6.04 6.49 -11.70
CA ALA A 149 5.26 7.08 -10.63
C ALA A 149 5.95 6.91 -9.26
N GLU A 150 6.48 5.72 -8.96
CA GLU A 150 7.22 5.44 -7.73
C GLU A 150 8.52 6.24 -7.65
N LEU A 151 9.30 6.32 -8.74
CA LEU A 151 10.52 7.12 -8.79
C LEU A 151 10.24 8.60 -8.48
N LEU A 152 9.19 9.16 -9.07
CA LEU A 152 8.80 10.57 -8.90
C LEU A 152 8.19 10.85 -7.52
N GLY A 153 7.33 9.96 -6.99
CA GLY A 153 6.60 10.19 -5.76
C GLY A 153 5.63 11.38 -5.81
N GLU A 154 5.14 11.73 -7.01
CA GLU A 154 4.26 12.89 -7.23
C GLU A 154 2.78 12.50 -7.23
N VAL A 155 2.44 11.33 -7.78
CA VAL A 155 1.07 10.82 -7.90
C VAL A 155 0.78 9.67 -6.94
N VAL A 156 1.79 9.16 -6.27
CA VAL A 156 1.74 8.08 -5.28
C VAL A 156 2.63 8.44 -4.09
N THR A 157 2.22 8.00 -2.90
CA THR A 157 3.00 8.13 -1.66
C THR A 157 3.28 6.75 -1.06
N ASP A 158 4.17 6.67 -0.10
CA ASP A 158 4.48 5.48 0.71
C ASP A 158 3.36 5.11 1.72
N SER A 159 2.26 5.87 1.74
CA SER A 159 1.14 5.68 2.66
C SER A 159 -0.13 5.28 1.93
N THR A 160 -0.60 4.05 2.14
CA THR A 160 -1.89 3.57 1.62
C THR A 160 -3.06 4.45 2.04
N GLU A 161 -3.05 4.95 3.28
CA GLU A 161 -4.08 5.86 3.79
C GLU A 161 -4.13 7.16 2.97
N LYS A 162 -2.97 7.80 2.76
CA LYS A 162 -2.88 9.03 1.97
C LYS A 162 -3.29 8.79 0.51
N ASN A 163 -2.82 7.69 -0.09
CA ASN A 163 -3.17 7.33 -1.47
C ASN A 163 -4.68 7.14 -1.63
N LEU A 164 -5.35 6.45 -0.70
CA LEU A 164 -6.81 6.31 -0.71
C LEU A 164 -7.51 7.67 -0.59
N ALA A 165 -7.10 8.53 0.37
CA ALA A 165 -7.70 9.84 0.56
C ALA A 165 -7.60 10.71 -0.69
N MET A 166 -6.41 10.79 -1.29
CA MET A 166 -6.18 11.52 -2.55
C MET A 166 -7.07 11.00 -3.68
N ARG A 167 -7.24 9.68 -3.78
CA ARG A 167 -8.06 9.09 -4.85
C ARG A 167 -9.54 9.34 -4.64
N VAL A 168 -10.06 9.32 -3.41
CA VAL A 168 -11.48 9.66 -3.13
C VAL A 168 -11.84 11.02 -3.72
N GLU A 169 -11.01 12.04 -3.47
CA GLU A 169 -11.23 13.40 -4.00
C GLU A 169 -11.11 13.45 -5.51
N ALA A 170 -10.08 12.81 -6.07
CA ALA A 170 -9.85 12.81 -7.51
C ALA A 170 -10.96 12.10 -8.29
N GLU A 171 -11.48 10.96 -7.78
CA GLU A 171 -12.61 10.25 -8.40
C GLU A 171 -13.90 11.09 -8.36
N CYS A 172 -14.12 11.84 -7.26
CA CYS A 172 -15.25 12.75 -7.18
C CYS A 172 -15.18 13.82 -8.29
N GLY A 173 -14.05 14.48 -8.43
CA GLY A 173 -13.83 15.48 -9.48
C GLY A 173 -13.92 14.90 -10.90
N ALA A 174 -13.36 13.69 -11.12
CA ALA A 174 -13.44 12.99 -12.38
C ALA A 174 -14.89 12.63 -12.76
N CYS A 175 -15.70 12.19 -11.78
CA CYS A 175 -17.13 11.93 -11.95
C CYS A 175 -17.88 13.18 -12.38
N GLU A 176 -17.65 14.32 -11.69
CA GLU A 176 -18.28 15.60 -12.02
C GLU A 176 -17.90 16.08 -13.43
N GLY A 177 -16.62 16.03 -13.78
CA GLY A 177 -16.11 16.43 -15.09
C GLY A 177 -16.72 15.59 -16.22
N LYS A 178 -16.75 14.26 -16.07
CA LYS A 178 -17.35 13.35 -17.06
C LYS A 178 -18.86 13.57 -17.17
N LYS A 179 -19.57 13.77 -16.06
CA LYS A 179 -20.99 14.07 -16.07
C LYS A 179 -21.29 15.38 -16.83
N LYS A 180 -20.49 16.42 -16.61
CA LYS A 180 -20.60 17.68 -17.34
C LYS A 180 -20.39 17.48 -18.84
N LEU A 181 -19.35 16.76 -19.25
CA LEU A 181 -19.07 16.45 -20.65
C LEU A 181 -20.21 15.64 -21.29
N ALA A 182 -20.72 14.63 -20.61
CA ALA A 182 -21.87 13.85 -21.09
C ALA A 182 -23.11 14.72 -21.31
N THR A 183 -23.40 15.64 -20.38
CA THR A 183 -24.52 16.58 -20.50
C THR A 183 -24.35 17.50 -21.74
N MET A 184 -23.13 18.01 -21.95
CA MET A 184 -22.83 18.85 -23.14
C MET A 184 -22.97 18.07 -24.44
N ALA A 185 -22.52 16.82 -24.49
CA ALA A 185 -22.69 15.95 -25.65
C ALA A 185 -24.17 15.68 -25.95
N LYS A 186 -24.98 15.42 -24.91
CA LYS A 186 -26.44 15.23 -25.09
C LYS A 186 -27.12 16.44 -25.65
N ALA A 187 -26.76 17.64 -25.19
CA ALA A 187 -27.32 18.90 -25.70
C ALA A 187 -27.03 19.13 -27.20
N GLN A 188 -26.02 18.46 -27.73
CA GLN A 188 -25.63 18.51 -29.15
C GLN A 188 -26.07 17.28 -29.96
N ASN A 189 -26.89 16.39 -29.38
CA ASN A 189 -27.33 15.11 -29.97
C ASN A 189 -26.19 14.16 -30.35
N LEU A 190 -25.09 14.19 -29.56
CA LEU A 190 -23.92 13.31 -29.71
C LEU A 190 -24.08 12.09 -28.79
N ASP A 191 -25.07 11.23 -29.07
CA ASP A 191 -25.48 10.14 -28.18
C ASP A 191 -24.36 9.15 -27.92
N ALA A 192 -23.56 8.77 -28.90
CA ALA A 192 -22.43 7.86 -28.70
C ALA A 192 -21.38 8.40 -27.70
N ILE A 193 -21.11 9.71 -27.74
CA ILE A 193 -20.21 10.37 -26.79
C ILE A 193 -20.87 10.43 -25.40
N HIS A 194 -22.15 10.87 -25.38
CA HIS A 194 -22.91 10.94 -24.12
C HIS A 194 -22.91 9.59 -23.39
N ASP A 195 -23.33 8.52 -24.06
CA ASP A 195 -23.52 7.21 -23.43
C ASP A 195 -22.19 6.67 -22.91
N THR A 196 -21.12 6.76 -23.71
CA THR A 196 -19.79 6.31 -23.32
C THR A 196 -19.28 7.06 -22.09
N VAL A 197 -19.35 8.40 -22.10
CA VAL A 197 -18.80 9.22 -21.02
C VAL A 197 -19.68 9.16 -19.76
N HIS A 198 -21.01 9.00 -19.94
CA HIS A 198 -21.93 8.84 -18.81
C HIS A 198 -21.68 7.53 -18.07
N GLU A 199 -21.43 6.41 -18.74
CA GLU A 199 -21.05 5.16 -18.08
C GLU A 199 -19.72 5.31 -17.34
N MET A 200 -18.72 5.95 -17.93
CA MET A 200 -17.47 6.25 -17.24
C MET A 200 -17.67 7.10 -15.97
N ALA A 201 -18.58 8.08 -15.99
CA ALA A 201 -18.90 8.87 -14.80
C ALA A 201 -19.48 8.01 -13.67
N LYS A 202 -20.26 6.98 -13.98
CA LYS A 202 -20.76 6.01 -12.99
C LYS A 202 -19.64 5.14 -12.42
N ASP A 203 -18.66 4.78 -13.25
CA ASP A 203 -17.48 4.04 -12.81
C ASP A 203 -16.66 4.85 -11.81
N GLU A 204 -16.39 6.15 -12.10
CA GLU A 204 -15.68 7.03 -11.17
C GLU A 204 -16.41 7.17 -9.83
N ALA A 205 -17.75 7.28 -9.86
CA ALA A 205 -18.55 7.32 -8.63
C ALA A 205 -18.45 6.00 -7.84
N ARG A 206 -18.37 4.86 -8.52
CA ARG A 206 -18.16 3.55 -7.90
C ARG A 206 -16.77 3.43 -7.29
N HIS A 207 -15.72 3.84 -8.02
CA HIS A 207 -14.34 3.84 -7.53
C HIS A 207 -14.20 4.72 -6.30
N GLY A 208 -14.67 5.96 -6.35
CA GLY A 208 -14.60 6.90 -5.22
C GLY A 208 -15.30 6.36 -3.96
N LYS A 209 -16.51 5.77 -4.12
CA LYS A 209 -17.24 5.15 -3.00
C LYS A 209 -16.51 3.93 -2.45
N ALA A 210 -15.88 3.11 -3.30
CA ALA A 210 -15.11 1.97 -2.87
C ALA A 210 -13.87 2.41 -2.08
N PHE A 211 -13.12 3.39 -2.58
CA PHE A 211 -11.95 3.95 -1.88
C PHE A 211 -12.34 4.59 -0.54
N ALA A 212 -13.45 5.35 -0.48
CA ALA A 212 -13.96 5.91 0.76
C ALA A 212 -14.35 4.81 1.77
N GLY A 213 -15.00 3.75 1.29
CA GLY A 213 -15.34 2.60 2.12
C GLY A 213 -14.10 1.88 2.69
N LEU A 214 -13.05 1.72 1.88
CA LEU A 214 -11.78 1.14 2.32
C LEU A 214 -11.06 2.06 3.32
N LEU A 215 -11.02 3.37 3.05
CA LEU A 215 -10.44 4.37 3.95
C LEU A 215 -11.11 4.32 5.33
N LYS A 216 -12.44 4.32 5.34
CA LYS A 216 -13.21 4.19 6.58
C LYS A 216 -12.94 2.87 7.30
N ARG A 217 -12.92 1.75 6.57
CA ARG A 217 -12.77 0.40 7.16
C ARG A 217 -11.40 0.20 7.80
N TYR A 218 -10.33 0.65 7.18
CA TYR A 218 -8.97 0.34 7.62
C TYR A 218 -8.33 1.46 8.44
N PHE A 219 -8.75 2.70 8.25
CA PHE A 219 -8.13 3.87 8.88
C PHE A 219 -9.11 4.71 9.71
N GLY A 220 -10.41 4.36 9.76
CA GLY A 220 -11.42 5.02 10.60
C GLY A 220 -11.81 6.43 10.13
N LYS A 221 -11.54 6.78 8.88
CA LYS A 221 -11.77 8.13 8.33
C LYS A 221 -12.84 8.19 7.27
#